data_ccd134ec8967c0aeca23f3b974c645ae
#
_entry.id   ccd134ec8967c0aeca23f3b974c645ae
#
_cell.length_a   1.000
_cell.length_b   1.000
_cell.length_c   1.000
_cell.angle_alpha   90.00
_cell.angle_beta   90.00
_cell.angle_gamma   90.00
#
_symmetry.space_group_name_H-M   'P 1'
#
loop_
_entity.id
_entity.type
_entity.pdbx_description
1 polymer ?
#
loop_
_entity_poly.entity_id
_entity_poly.type
_entity_poly.pdbx_seq_one_letter_code
_entity_poly.pdbx_strand_id
1 'polypeptide(L)'
;MGDAVDVLVLFEHPEWHQPLFTALRRRGLSFRAFDLKQAAFDPKSLPSARLVYNQASPSAYTRGNDRAVPLARTLLRAYEAAGVPVMNGFSAFSLELSKAAQVALLERIGVRAPRTLVFDDVEALVAQLDREPRPFPFPALVKPDQGGSGARMVEVSGVDTLRDVVRDPALWSPDPVLLLQEKLAYDPAHGIVRLEIVGGRLLYAMRVVGHGAFNLCPSEVCHPADDEPGACAIATGPAVEFHPYPDVPDRAVRDALS
;
A
#
# COMPACT_ATOMS: atom_id res chain seq x y z
N MET A 1 23.26 -11.83 -26.33
CA MET A 1 22.45 -11.88 -25.07
C MET A 1 23.40 -11.46 -23.97
N GLY A 2 23.13 -10.34 -23.28
CA GLY A 2 23.97 -9.94 -22.15
C GLY A 2 23.76 -10.92 -20.97
N ASP A 3 24.80 -11.10 -20.16
CA ASP A 3 24.76 -12.00 -19.01
C ASP A 3 23.59 -11.61 -18.07
N ALA A 4 22.90 -12.64 -17.53
CA ALA A 4 21.81 -12.44 -16.59
C ALA A 4 22.34 -11.80 -15.30
N VAL A 5 21.74 -10.71 -14.86
CA VAL A 5 22.04 -10.15 -13.53
C VAL A 5 21.42 -11.03 -12.43
N ASP A 6 21.98 -10.98 -11.21
CA ASP A 6 21.43 -11.73 -10.09
C ASP A 6 20.03 -11.18 -9.73
N VAL A 7 19.85 -9.85 -9.71
CA VAL A 7 18.57 -9.23 -9.36
C VAL A 7 18.22 -8.09 -10.32
N LEU A 8 17.02 -8.15 -10.90
CA LEU A 8 16.38 -7.01 -11.54
C LEU A 8 15.43 -6.35 -10.55
N VAL A 9 15.64 -5.08 -10.24
CA VAL A 9 14.81 -4.34 -9.29
C VAL A 9 13.88 -3.40 -10.04
N LEU A 10 12.57 -3.64 -9.94
CA LEU A 10 11.53 -2.77 -10.48
C LEU A 10 11.17 -1.73 -9.42
N PHE A 11 11.24 -0.45 -9.75
CA PHE A 11 10.93 0.64 -8.80
C PHE A 11 10.33 1.85 -9.51
N GLU A 12 9.67 2.72 -8.76
CA GLU A 12 9.19 4.03 -9.23
C GLU A 12 9.55 5.16 -8.26
N HIS A 13 9.71 4.86 -6.97
CA HIS A 13 10.07 5.86 -5.97
C HIS A 13 11.56 6.22 -6.07
N PRO A 14 11.92 7.52 -5.97
CA PRO A 14 13.30 7.95 -6.20
C PRO A 14 14.30 7.45 -5.16
N GLU A 15 13.86 7.14 -3.94
CA GLU A 15 14.74 6.87 -2.80
C GLU A 15 14.58 5.50 -2.16
N TRP A 16 13.37 4.93 -2.12
CA TRP A 16 13.09 3.70 -1.35
C TRP A 16 13.94 2.49 -1.75
N HIS A 17 14.42 2.45 -2.99
CA HIS A 17 15.28 1.39 -3.49
C HIS A 17 16.76 1.52 -3.07
N GLN A 18 17.22 2.68 -2.60
CA GLN A 18 18.62 2.96 -2.31
C GLN A 18 19.22 2.04 -1.22
N PRO A 19 18.55 1.75 -0.09
CA PRO A 19 19.05 0.80 0.91
C PRO A 19 19.23 -0.61 0.32
N LEU A 20 18.31 -1.05 -0.55
CA LEU A 20 18.42 -2.34 -1.23
C LEU A 20 19.64 -2.37 -2.15
N PHE A 21 19.85 -1.35 -2.98
CA PHE A 21 21.01 -1.27 -3.87
C PHE A 21 22.33 -1.29 -3.08
N THR A 22 22.38 -0.60 -1.96
CA THR A 22 23.54 -0.65 -1.05
C THR A 22 23.75 -2.06 -0.51
N ALA A 23 22.69 -2.74 -0.08
CA ALA A 23 22.77 -4.10 0.43
C ALA A 23 23.21 -5.11 -0.65
N LEU A 24 22.72 -4.98 -1.87
CA LEU A 24 23.13 -5.84 -3.01
C LEU A 24 24.62 -5.67 -3.32
N ARG A 25 25.11 -4.43 -3.41
CA ARG A 25 26.55 -4.14 -3.61
C ARG A 25 27.41 -4.74 -2.51
N ARG A 26 27.02 -4.58 -1.25
CA ARG A 26 27.76 -5.15 -0.11
C ARG A 26 27.85 -6.67 -0.14
N ARG A 27 26.89 -7.33 -0.78
CA ARG A 27 26.86 -8.79 -0.95
C ARG A 27 27.52 -9.28 -2.23
N GLY A 28 28.05 -8.37 -3.06
CA GLY A 28 28.66 -8.71 -4.33
C GLY A 28 27.67 -9.24 -5.38
N LEU A 29 26.38 -8.94 -5.22
CA LEU A 29 25.33 -9.34 -6.16
C LEU A 29 25.25 -8.32 -7.30
N SER A 30 25.23 -8.83 -8.53
CA SER A 30 24.97 -8.01 -9.70
C SER A 30 23.49 -7.65 -9.78
N PHE A 31 23.17 -6.40 -10.09
CA PHE A 31 21.78 -6.00 -10.23
C PHE A 31 21.61 -4.95 -11.33
N ARG A 32 20.39 -4.89 -11.84
CA ARG A 32 19.93 -3.85 -12.76
C ARG A 32 18.74 -3.12 -12.14
N ALA A 33 18.81 -1.79 -12.14
CA ALA A 33 17.68 -0.92 -11.78
C ALA A 33 16.77 -0.76 -13.01
N PHE A 34 15.45 -0.95 -12.83
CA PHE A 34 14.45 -0.76 -13.86
C PHE A 34 13.43 0.28 -13.37
N ASP A 35 13.59 1.51 -13.84
CA ASP A 35 12.72 2.61 -13.48
C ASP A 35 11.40 2.53 -14.25
N LEU A 36 10.31 2.24 -13.54
CA LEU A 36 8.99 2.08 -14.12
C LEU A 36 8.38 3.38 -14.65
N LYS A 37 8.95 4.54 -14.31
CA LYS A 37 8.46 5.85 -14.78
C LYS A 37 8.82 6.11 -16.25
N GLN A 38 9.92 5.52 -16.73
CA GLN A 38 10.48 5.76 -18.05
C GLN A 38 10.80 4.44 -18.77
N ALA A 39 10.04 3.40 -18.49
CA ALA A 39 10.34 2.06 -18.94
C ALA A 39 9.56 1.69 -20.20
N ALA A 40 10.24 0.98 -21.07
CA ALA A 40 9.67 0.20 -22.15
C ALA A 40 10.37 -1.17 -22.19
N PHE A 41 9.66 -2.20 -22.60
CA PHE A 41 10.23 -3.53 -22.76
C PHE A 41 9.59 -4.28 -23.92
N ASP A 42 10.36 -5.21 -24.49
CA ASP A 42 9.86 -6.18 -25.45
C ASP A 42 9.45 -7.46 -24.68
N PRO A 43 8.18 -7.89 -24.71
CA PRO A 43 7.74 -9.10 -24.02
C PRO A 43 8.39 -10.38 -24.58
N LYS A 44 8.97 -10.35 -25.78
CA LYS A 44 9.73 -11.46 -26.36
C LYS A 44 11.21 -11.47 -25.98
N SER A 45 11.69 -10.35 -25.40
CA SER A 45 13.10 -10.15 -25.04
C SER A 45 13.22 -9.39 -23.73
N LEU A 46 12.71 -10.02 -22.65
CA LEU A 46 12.79 -9.45 -21.31
C LEU A 46 14.25 -9.29 -20.86
N PRO A 47 14.58 -8.23 -20.10
CA PRO A 47 15.89 -8.10 -19.48
C PRO A 47 16.25 -9.34 -18.66
N SER A 48 17.39 -9.97 -18.96
CA SER A 48 17.79 -11.23 -18.34
C SER A 48 18.15 -11.04 -16.86
N ALA A 49 17.51 -11.80 -15.97
CA ALA A 49 17.74 -11.77 -14.53
C ALA A 49 17.48 -13.16 -13.92
N ARG A 50 18.17 -13.47 -12.81
CA ARG A 50 17.94 -14.69 -12.02
C ARG A 50 16.76 -14.54 -11.06
N LEU A 51 16.50 -13.31 -10.60
CA LEU A 51 15.41 -12.92 -9.74
C LEU A 51 14.91 -11.53 -10.15
N VAL A 52 13.60 -11.36 -10.20
CA VAL A 52 12.97 -10.04 -10.28
C VAL A 52 12.47 -9.65 -8.88
N TYR A 53 12.80 -8.45 -8.42
CA TYR A 53 12.32 -7.89 -7.17
C TYR A 53 11.45 -6.68 -7.44
N ASN A 54 10.17 -6.76 -7.07
CA ASN A 54 9.21 -5.70 -7.27
C ASN A 54 9.16 -4.76 -6.05
N GLN A 55 9.41 -3.48 -6.28
CA GLN A 55 9.22 -2.37 -5.32
C GLN A 55 8.28 -1.29 -5.87
N ALA A 56 7.44 -1.60 -6.85
CA ALA A 56 6.39 -0.69 -7.26
C ALA A 56 5.39 -0.50 -6.11
N SER A 57 4.91 0.74 -5.93
CA SER A 57 3.99 1.08 -4.84
C SER A 57 2.57 1.35 -5.34
N PRO A 58 1.53 0.87 -4.64
CA PRO A 58 0.14 1.25 -4.93
C PRO A 58 -0.11 2.75 -4.89
N SER A 59 0.67 3.49 -4.11
CA SER A 59 0.58 4.94 -3.97
C SER A 59 1.38 5.73 -5.01
N ALA A 60 1.93 5.09 -6.04
CA ALA A 60 2.73 5.75 -7.08
C ALA A 60 2.00 6.95 -7.73
N TYR A 61 0.67 6.88 -7.84
CA TYR A 61 -0.13 7.95 -8.39
C TYR A 61 -0.13 9.25 -7.55
N THR A 62 0.09 9.17 -6.23
CA THR A 62 0.19 10.37 -5.38
C THR A 62 1.44 11.20 -5.70
N ARG A 63 2.39 10.61 -6.43
CA ARG A 63 3.64 11.22 -6.91
C ARG A 63 3.64 11.44 -8.42
N GLY A 64 2.48 11.37 -9.08
CA GLY A 64 2.36 11.52 -10.54
C GLY A 64 2.88 10.33 -11.35
N ASN A 65 3.14 9.19 -10.71
CA ASN A 65 3.67 7.97 -11.33
C ASN A 65 2.58 6.89 -11.53
N ASP A 66 1.35 7.29 -11.81
CA ASP A 66 0.18 6.42 -11.97
C ASP A 66 0.38 5.31 -13.00
N ARG A 67 1.13 5.60 -14.09
CA ARG A 67 1.43 4.64 -15.16
C ARG A 67 2.39 3.52 -14.73
N ALA A 68 3.16 3.71 -13.66
CA ALA A 68 4.09 2.70 -13.17
C ALA A 68 3.38 1.42 -12.69
N VAL A 69 2.20 1.56 -12.08
CA VAL A 69 1.43 0.43 -11.55
C VAL A 69 0.97 -0.54 -12.64
N PRO A 70 0.23 -0.12 -13.70
CA PRO A 70 -0.16 -1.03 -14.78
C PRO A 70 1.03 -1.61 -15.53
N LEU A 71 2.12 -0.84 -15.71
CA LEU A 71 3.35 -1.34 -16.34
C LEU A 71 4.00 -2.42 -15.49
N ALA A 72 4.11 -2.22 -14.16
CA ALA A 72 4.63 -3.22 -13.23
C ALA A 72 3.81 -4.52 -13.31
N ARG A 73 2.48 -4.43 -13.26
CA ARG A 73 1.60 -5.61 -13.37
C ARG A 73 1.83 -6.40 -14.65
N THR A 74 2.01 -5.71 -15.77
CA THR A 74 2.28 -6.35 -17.07
C THR A 74 3.64 -7.04 -17.06
N LEU A 75 4.66 -6.37 -16.53
CA LEU A 75 6.03 -6.88 -16.49
C LEU A 75 6.15 -8.09 -15.55
N LEU A 76 5.52 -8.05 -14.38
CA LEU A 76 5.48 -9.16 -13.42
C LEU A 76 4.88 -10.42 -14.06
N ARG A 77 3.73 -10.28 -14.74
CA ARG A 77 3.13 -11.40 -15.47
C ARG A 77 4.03 -11.97 -16.55
N ALA A 78 4.73 -11.10 -17.29
CA ALA A 78 5.64 -11.53 -18.33
C ALA A 78 6.81 -12.35 -17.76
N TYR A 79 7.39 -11.93 -16.65
CA TYR A 79 8.47 -12.67 -15.97
C TYR A 79 8.00 -14.00 -15.38
N GLU A 80 6.85 -14.01 -14.70
CA GLU A 80 6.28 -15.24 -14.16
C GLU A 80 5.94 -16.25 -15.26
N ALA A 81 5.37 -15.78 -16.38
CA ALA A 81 5.11 -16.63 -17.55
C ALA A 81 6.40 -17.18 -18.20
N ALA A 82 7.50 -16.43 -18.10
CA ALA A 82 8.82 -16.88 -18.54
C ALA A 82 9.52 -17.82 -17.54
N GLY A 83 8.88 -18.13 -16.40
CA GLY A 83 9.45 -19.00 -15.36
C GLY A 83 10.57 -18.36 -14.54
N VAL A 84 10.72 -17.04 -14.59
CA VAL A 84 11.69 -16.31 -13.78
C VAL A 84 11.13 -16.11 -12.38
N PRO A 85 11.86 -16.44 -11.32
CA PRO A 85 11.44 -16.16 -9.94
C PRO A 85 11.16 -14.66 -9.73
N VAL A 86 10.01 -14.34 -9.11
CA VAL A 86 9.63 -12.96 -8.81
C VAL A 86 9.31 -12.81 -7.32
N MET A 87 10.02 -11.94 -6.65
CA MET A 87 9.71 -11.53 -5.28
C MET A 87 8.73 -10.35 -5.30
N ASN A 88 7.70 -10.37 -4.45
CA ASN A 88 6.53 -9.50 -4.52
C ASN A 88 5.89 -9.56 -5.91
N GLY A 89 5.63 -10.80 -6.37
CA GLY A 89 5.14 -11.11 -7.71
C GLY A 89 3.71 -10.61 -7.95
N PHE A 90 3.17 -11.00 -9.10
CA PHE A 90 1.88 -10.47 -9.57
C PHE A 90 0.74 -10.68 -8.56
N SER A 91 0.65 -11.85 -7.93
CA SER A 91 -0.42 -12.14 -6.96
C SER A 91 -0.30 -11.29 -5.69
N ALA A 92 0.91 -11.16 -5.13
CA ALA A 92 1.17 -10.32 -3.97
C ALA A 92 0.92 -8.84 -4.28
N PHE A 93 1.42 -8.36 -5.42
CA PHE A 93 1.20 -6.98 -5.85
C PHE A 93 -0.27 -6.67 -6.14
N SER A 94 -1.02 -7.61 -6.74
CA SER A 94 -2.46 -7.45 -6.96
C SER A 94 -3.23 -7.34 -5.64
N LEU A 95 -2.83 -8.10 -4.62
CA LEU A 95 -3.40 -7.99 -3.28
C LEU A 95 -3.05 -6.66 -2.62
N GLU A 96 -1.82 -6.19 -2.78
CA GLU A 96 -1.38 -4.88 -2.27
C GLU A 96 -2.16 -3.71 -2.90
N LEU A 97 -2.55 -3.84 -4.17
CA LEU A 97 -3.32 -2.83 -4.91
C LEU A 97 -4.80 -2.73 -4.48
N SER A 98 -5.37 -3.74 -3.80
CA SER A 98 -6.79 -3.76 -3.47
C SER A 98 -7.04 -4.05 -1.99
N LYS A 99 -7.53 -3.03 -1.27
CA LYS A 99 -7.96 -3.19 0.12
C LYS A 99 -9.19 -4.08 0.25
N ALA A 100 -10.07 -4.09 -0.76
CA ALA A 100 -11.19 -5.00 -0.84
C ALA A 100 -10.73 -6.47 -0.90
N ALA A 101 -9.72 -6.77 -1.73
CA ALA A 101 -9.13 -8.09 -1.79
C ALA A 101 -8.43 -8.49 -0.48
N GLN A 102 -7.78 -7.54 0.20
CA GLN A 102 -7.17 -7.76 1.52
C GLN A 102 -8.23 -8.14 2.56
N VAL A 103 -9.35 -7.40 2.63
CA VAL A 103 -10.45 -7.72 3.55
C VAL A 103 -11.01 -9.10 3.28
N ALA A 104 -11.28 -9.43 2.01
CA ALA A 104 -11.78 -10.75 1.62
C ALA A 104 -10.79 -11.88 1.96
N LEU A 105 -9.48 -11.65 1.82
CA LEU A 105 -8.47 -12.61 2.21
C LEU A 105 -8.46 -12.81 3.73
N LEU A 106 -8.45 -11.72 4.51
CA LEU A 106 -8.43 -11.78 5.98
C LEU A 106 -9.62 -12.56 6.53
N GLU A 107 -10.83 -12.31 6.01
CA GLU A 107 -12.02 -13.06 6.40
C GLU A 107 -11.89 -14.55 6.07
N ARG A 108 -11.38 -14.89 4.88
CA ARG A 108 -11.19 -16.28 4.45
C ARG A 108 -10.23 -17.07 5.36
N ILE A 109 -9.19 -16.42 5.88
CA ILE A 109 -8.23 -17.03 6.80
C ILE A 109 -8.62 -16.88 8.28
N GLY A 110 -9.82 -16.32 8.57
CA GLY A 110 -10.34 -16.19 9.94
C GLY A 110 -9.75 -15.04 10.75
N VAL A 111 -9.06 -14.11 10.10
CA VAL A 111 -8.57 -12.87 10.72
C VAL A 111 -9.63 -11.79 10.61
N ARG A 112 -10.00 -11.19 11.74
CA ARG A 112 -11.02 -10.14 11.77
C ARG A 112 -10.54 -8.88 11.05
N ALA A 113 -11.39 -8.38 10.14
CA ALA A 113 -11.23 -7.11 9.48
C ALA A 113 -12.39 -6.15 9.83
N PRO A 114 -12.21 -4.84 9.72
CA PRO A 114 -13.31 -3.89 9.85
C PRO A 114 -14.39 -4.18 8.81
N ARG A 115 -15.66 -4.02 9.18
CA ARG A 115 -16.77 -4.16 8.22
C ARG A 115 -16.56 -3.21 7.06
N THR A 116 -16.63 -3.73 5.84
CA THR A 116 -16.27 -3.00 4.62
C THR A 116 -17.30 -3.28 3.53
N LEU A 117 -17.76 -2.22 2.87
CA LEU A 117 -18.52 -2.26 1.64
C LEU A 117 -17.71 -1.61 0.53
N VAL A 118 -17.80 -2.16 -0.68
CA VAL A 118 -17.04 -1.73 -1.86
C VAL A 118 -18.01 -1.14 -2.87
N PHE A 119 -17.68 -0.02 -3.48
CA PHE A 119 -18.56 0.65 -4.42
C PHE A 119 -17.79 1.51 -5.43
N ASP A 120 -18.42 1.76 -6.56
CA ASP A 120 -18.06 2.73 -7.59
C ASP A 120 -19.18 3.76 -7.81
N ASP A 121 -20.37 3.44 -7.31
CA ASP A 121 -21.57 4.29 -7.37
C ASP A 121 -22.15 4.46 -5.97
N VAL A 122 -22.36 5.71 -5.54
CA VAL A 122 -22.82 6.02 -4.18
C VAL A 122 -24.28 5.63 -3.96
N GLU A 123 -25.15 5.73 -4.98
CA GLU A 123 -26.55 5.38 -4.83
C GLU A 123 -26.74 3.85 -4.78
N ALA A 124 -25.92 3.10 -5.52
CA ALA A 124 -25.86 1.65 -5.38
C ALA A 124 -25.42 1.23 -3.97
N LEU A 125 -24.44 1.93 -3.39
CA LEU A 125 -24.03 1.71 -2.01
C LEU A 125 -25.15 2.03 -1.03
N VAL A 126 -25.86 3.16 -1.18
CA VAL A 126 -26.98 3.54 -0.29
C VAL A 126 -28.08 2.48 -0.36
N ALA A 127 -28.44 2.02 -1.57
CA ALA A 127 -29.40 0.93 -1.72
C ALA A 127 -28.93 -0.39 -1.08
N GLN A 128 -27.62 -0.63 -1.03
CA GLN A 128 -27.06 -1.78 -0.33
C GLN A 128 -27.17 -1.59 1.19
N LEU A 129 -26.87 -0.40 1.71
CA LEU A 129 -26.98 -0.08 3.14
C LEU A 129 -28.41 -0.30 3.68
N ASP A 130 -29.44 0.05 2.88
CA ASP A 130 -30.85 -0.15 3.23
C ASP A 130 -31.26 -1.64 3.30
N ARG A 131 -30.55 -2.52 2.61
CA ARG A 131 -30.78 -3.97 2.60
C ARG A 131 -30.01 -4.71 3.68
N GLU A 132 -29.02 -4.05 4.29
CA GLU A 132 -28.19 -4.71 5.30
C GLU A 132 -28.99 -5.08 6.54
N PRO A 133 -28.87 -6.32 7.06
CA PRO A 133 -29.61 -6.79 8.21
C PRO A 133 -29.23 -6.06 9.50
N ARG A 134 -28.10 -5.39 9.51
CA ARG A 134 -27.61 -4.54 10.62
C ARG A 134 -27.20 -3.20 10.06
N PRO A 135 -27.59 -2.09 10.71
CA PRO A 135 -27.15 -0.75 10.32
C PRO A 135 -25.63 -0.69 10.18
N PHE A 136 -25.15 0.04 9.19
CA PHE A 136 -23.73 0.29 9.07
C PHE A 136 -23.29 1.28 10.16
N PRO A 137 -22.18 1.03 10.86
CA PRO A 137 -21.75 1.90 11.95
C PRO A 137 -21.17 3.21 11.38
N PHE A 138 -21.74 4.33 11.79
CA PHE A 138 -21.19 5.66 11.58
C PHE A 138 -20.69 6.23 12.92
N PRO A 139 -19.62 7.09 12.93
CA PRO A 139 -18.88 7.54 11.78
C PRO A 139 -18.08 6.41 11.13
N ALA A 140 -17.90 6.51 9.81
CA ALA A 140 -17.20 5.53 8.97
C ALA A 140 -16.09 6.21 8.15
N LEU A 141 -15.25 5.42 7.53
CA LEU A 141 -14.16 5.89 6.67
C LEU A 141 -14.47 5.60 5.22
N VAL A 142 -14.35 6.61 4.37
CA VAL A 142 -14.33 6.45 2.91
C VAL A 142 -12.89 6.56 2.43
N LYS A 143 -12.48 5.64 1.58
CA LYS A 143 -11.12 5.61 1.06
C LYS A 143 -11.04 4.89 -0.29
N PRO A 144 -10.05 5.23 -1.15
CA PRO A 144 -9.81 4.48 -2.39
C PRO A 144 -9.39 3.04 -2.10
N ASP A 145 -9.77 2.13 -2.99
CA ASP A 145 -9.30 0.74 -2.96
C ASP A 145 -7.79 0.69 -3.19
N GLN A 146 -7.31 1.30 -4.25
CA GLN A 146 -5.88 1.45 -4.50
C GLN A 146 -5.30 2.64 -3.73
N GLY A 147 -4.19 2.43 -3.03
CA GLY A 147 -3.43 3.49 -2.34
C GLY A 147 -2.80 3.01 -1.05
N GLY A 148 -2.14 3.91 -0.34
CA GLY A 148 -1.44 3.63 0.91
C GLY A 148 -1.38 4.86 1.81
N SER A 149 -0.79 4.67 3.01
CA SER A 149 -0.40 5.73 3.95
C SER A 149 -1.53 6.66 4.43
N GLY A 150 -2.78 6.21 4.35
CA GLY A 150 -3.93 7.03 4.75
C GLY A 150 -4.28 8.14 3.75
N ALA A 151 -3.64 8.17 2.58
CA ALA A 151 -3.93 9.15 1.55
C ALA A 151 -5.39 9.05 1.09
N ARG A 152 -6.02 10.22 0.93
CA ARG A 152 -7.42 10.34 0.46
C ARG A 152 -8.44 9.60 1.32
N MET A 153 -8.17 9.41 2.59
CA MET A 153 -9.10 8.83 3.54
C MET A 153 -9.90 9.93 4.24
N VAL A 154 -11.23 9.82 4.22
CA VAL A 154 -12.14 10.81 4.77
C VAL A 154 -13.12 10.14 5.72
N GLU A 155 -13.37 10.77 6.87
CA GLU A 155 -14.42 10.35 7.80
C GLU A 155 -15.77 10.92 7.40
N VAL A 156 -16.81 10.07 7.43
CA VAL A 156 -18.19 10.44 7.12
C VAL A 156 -19.10 10.10 8.31
N SER A 157 -19.99 11.01 8.66
CA SER A 157 -20.91 10.86 9.79
C SER A 157 -22.23 10.17 9.42
N GLY A 158 -22.51 10.00 8.14
CA GLY A 158 -23.73 9.41 7.61
C GLY A 158 -23.80 9.45 6.09
N VAL A 159 -24.96 9.04 5.55
CA VAL A 159 -25.18 8.94 4.10
C VAL A 159 -25.08 10.29 3.39
N ASP A 160 -25.56 11.38 3.98
CA ASP A 160 -25.51 12.68 3.35
C ASP A 160 -24.06 13.17 3.18
N THR A 161 -23.25 13.06 4.26
CA THR A 161 -21.83 13.39 4.17
C THR A 161 -21.06 12.45 3.23
N LEU A 162 -21.45 11.18 3.13
CA LEU A 162 -20.92 10.25 2.14
C LEU A 162 -21.18 10.74 0.70
N ARG A 163 -22.42 11.14 0.39
CA ARG A 163 -22.77 11.69 -0.93
C ARG A 163 -21.98 12.94 -1.29
N ASP A 164 -21.68 13.77 -0.30
CA ASP A 164 -20.90 14.99 -0.53
C ASP A 164 -19.43 14.69 -0.81
N VAL A 165 -18.78 13.84 -0.01
CA VAL A 165 -17.34 13.55 -0.17
C VAL A 165 -17.01 12.80 -1.47
N VAL A 166 -17.90 11.94 -1.97
CA VAL A 166 -17.66 11.20 -3.22
C VAL A 166 -17.69 12.07 -4.48
N ARG A 167 -18.22 13.29 -4.38
CA ARG A 167 -18.20 14.28 -5.47
C ARG A 167 -16.83 14.93 -5.64
N ASP A 168 -15.97 14.86 -4.64
CA ASP A 168 -14.62 15.40 -4.72
C ASP A 168 -13.71 14.49 -5.57
N PRO A 169 -13.23 14.95 -6.75
CA PRO A 169 -12.33 14.18 -7.57
C PRO A 169 -11.03 13.81 -6.86
N ALA A 170 -10.61 14.58 -5.85
CA ALA A 170 -9.41 14.32 -5.07
C ALA A 170 -9.51 13.05 -4.20
N LEU A 171 -10.72 12.56 -3.93
CA LEU A 171 -10.95 11.30 -3.22
C LEU A 171 -10.54 10.08 -4.05
N TRP A 172 -10.73 10.12 -5.37
CA TRP A 172 -10.59 8.97 -6.25
C TRP A 172 -9.13 8.68 -6.60
N SER A 173 -8.75 7.40 -6.59
CA SER A 173 -7.50 6.92 -7.17
C SER A 173 -7.66 6.67 -8.68
N PRO A 174 -6.58 6.31 -9.41
CA PRO A 174 -6.71 5.87 -10.79
C PRO A 174 -7.62 4.66 -11.00
N ASP A 175 -7.80 3.86 -9.95
CA ASP A 175 -8.83 2.82 -9.87
C ASP A 175 -10.10 3.46 -9.29
N PRO A 176 -11.22 3.51 -10.06
CA PRO A 176 -12.45 4.17 -9.63
C PRO A 176 -13.27 3.32 -8.66
N VAL A 177 -12.63 2.72 -7.68
CA VAL A 177 -13.25 1.89 -6.63
C VAL A 177 -13.01 2.51 -5.27
N LEU A 178 -14.06 2.65 -4.48
CA LEU A 178 -14.05 3.17 -3.13
C LEU A 178 -14.50 2.10 -2.12
N LEU A 179 -14.08 2.28 -0.89
CA LEU A 179 -14.56 1.51 0.26
C LEU A 179 -15.24 2.44 1.26
N LEU A 180 -16.41 2.01 1.75
CA LEU A 180 -16.97 2.47 3.01
C LEU A 180 -16.57 1.45 4.09
N GLN A 181 -15.79 1.87 5.06
CA GLN A 181 -15.25 0.99 6.09
C GLN A 181 -15.59 1.48 7.49
N GLU A 182 -15.96 0.55 8.36
CA GLU A 182 -16.12 0.78 9.79
C GLU A 182 -14.90 1.47 10.37
N LYS A 183 -15.11 2.56 11.09
CA LYS A 183 -14.06 3.22 11.88
C LYS A 183 -13.93 2.51 13.22
N LEU A 184 -12.85 1.75 13.38
CA LEU A 184 -12.56 1.12 14.66
C LEU A 184 -12.14 2.18 15.69
N ALA A 185 -12.73 2.10 16.87
CA ALA A 185 -12.30 2.92 17.99
C ALA A 185 -10.93 2.43 18.49
N TYR A 186 -10.01 3.34 18.65
CA TYR A 186 -8.73 3.09 19.32
C TYR A 186 -8.37 4.32 20.17
N ASP A 187 -7.54 4.11 21.18
CA ASP A 187 -7.01 5.22 21.96
C ASP A 187 -5.85 5.90 21.22
N PRO A 188 -5.98 7.16 20.79
CA PRO A 188 -4.92 7.87 20.08
C PRO A 188 -3.60 7.93 20.85
N ALA A 189 -3.64 7.97 22.18
CA ALA A 189 -2.44 7.99 23.03
C ALA A 189 -1.70 6.65 23.01
N HIS A 190 -2.41 5.55 22.76
CA HIS A 190 -1.81 4.22 22.61
C HIS A 190 -1.41 3.92 21.16
N GLY A 191 -1.98 4.62 20.18
CA GLY A 191 -1.66 4.42 18.76
C GLY A 191 -2.07 3.05 18.23
N ILE A 192 -1.40 2.62 17.17
CA ILE A 192 -1.55 1.29 16.55
C ILE A 192 -0.25 0.49 16.67
N VAL A 193 -0.35 -0.83 16.58
CA VAL A 193 0.83 -1.71 16.56
C VAL A 193 1.04 -2.23 15.15
N ARG A 194 2.27 -2.09 14.65
CA ARG A 194 2.75 -2.66 13.39
C ARG A 194 3.66 -3.85 13.66
N LEU A 195 3.46 -4.92 12.91
CA LEU A 195 4.34 -6.08 12.88
C LEU A 195 5.08 -6.09 11.55
N GLU A 196 6.40 -6.11 11.58
CA GLU A 196 7.24 -6.23 10.38
C GLU A 196 7.70 -7.68 10.23
N ILE A 197 7.29 -8.28 9.11
CA ILE A 197 7.53 -9.69 8.81
C ILE A 197 8.38 -9.79 7.56
N VAL A 198 9.48 -10.53 7.64
CA VAL A 198 10.37 -10.78 6.51
C VAL A 198 10.68 -12.27 6.43
N GLY A 199 10.45 -12.87 5.26
CA GLY A 199 10.73 -14.28 5.04
C GLY A 199 9.98 -15.22 5.99
N GLY A 200 8.72 -14.90 6.33
CA GLY A 200 7.90 -15.69 7.24
C GLY A 200 8.30 -15.59 8.71
N ARG A 201 9.08 -14.58 9.09
CA ARG A 201 9.51 -14.35 10.48
C ARG A 201 9.19 -12.95 10.92
N LEU A 202 8.67 -12.81 12.15
CA LEU A 202 8.56 -11.52 12.81
C LEU A 202 9.96 -10.93 13.01
N LEU A 203 10.23 -9.80 12.39
CA LEU A 203 11.50 -9.09 12.53
C LEU A 203 11.47 -8.18 13.75
N TYR A 204 10.44 -7.38 13.88
CA TYR A 204 10.16 -6.55 15.05
C TYR A 204 8.68 -6.11 15.04
N ALA A 205 8.24 -5.55 16.15
CA ALA A 205 7.00 -4.83 16.25
C ALA A 205 7.22 -3.43 16.81
N MET A 206 6.42 -2.48 16.39
CA MET A 206 6.47 -1.10 16.84
C MET A 206 5.06 -0.56 17.12
N ARG A 207 4.95 0.27 18.11
CA ARG A 207 3.80 1.10 18.35
C ARG A 207 3.97 2.41 17.62
N VAL A 208 2.93 2.83 16.89
CA VAL A 208 2.91 4.05 16.09
C VAL A 208 1.81 4.97 16.61
N VAL A 209 2.19 6.15 17.08
CA VAL A 209 1.30 7.17 17.62
C VAL A 209 1.21 8.33 16.62
N GLY A 210 0.02 8.61 16.12
CA GLY A 210 -0.20 9.53 14.98
C GLY A 210 -0.88 10.85 15.32
N HIS A 211 -1.00 11.24 16.58
CA HIS A 211 -1.58 12.53 17.03
C HIS A 211 -2.81 13.00 16.22
N GLY A 212 -3.67 12.05 15.81
CA GLY A 212 -4.90 12.32 15.04
C GLY A 212 -4.73 12.30 13.51
N ALA A 213 -3.52 12.12 12.99
CA ALA A 213 -3.31 11.95 11.55
C ALA A 213 -3.65 10.53 11.09
N PHE A 214 -4.28 10.39 9.93
CA PHE A 214 -4.47 9.09 9.28
C PHE A 214 -3.19 8.53 8.65
N ASN A 215 -2.29 9.42 8.25
CA ASN A 215 -1.00 9.02 7.71
C ASN A 215 -0.04 8.64 8.84
N LEU A 216 0.30 7.37 8.94
CA LEU A 216 1.20 6.79 9.93
C LEU A 216 2.50 6.28 9.28
N CYS A 217 2.85 6.75 8.07
CA CYS A 217 4.05 6.34 7.36
C CYS A 217 5.14 7.40 7.48
N PRO A 218 6.33 7.08 8.03
CA PRO A 218 7.41 8.06 8.19
C PRO A 218 7.99 8.54 6.87
N SER A 219 7.90 7.73 5.81
CA SER A 219 8.42 8.06 4.49
C SER A 219 7.59 9.10 3.73
N GLU A 220 6.40 9.46 4.21
CA GLU A 220 5.51 10.43 3.59
C GLU A 220 5.42 11.75 4.37
N VAL A 221 6.21 11.92 5.42
CA VAL A 221 6.39 13.22 6.08
C VAL A 221 7.14 14.22 5.18
N CYS A 222 7.78 13.72 4.13
CA CYS A 222 8.24 14.52 3.00
C CYS A 222 7.13 14.62 1.95
N HIS A 223 6.13 15.45 2.18
CA HIS A 223 5.37 15.98 1.06
C HIS A 223 6.27 17.03 0.37
N PRO A 224 6.43 16.98 -0.95
CA PRO A 224 6.78 18.20 -1.67
C PRO A 224 5.55 19.11 -1.55
N ALA A 225 5.49 19.89 -0.47
CA ALA A 225 4.65 21.04 -0.44
C ALA A 225 5.29 22.02 -1.43
N ASP A 226 4.51 22.30 -2.49
CA ASP A 226 4.67 23.47 -3.34
C ASP A 226 6.05 23.71 -3.98
N ASP A 227 6.16 23.36 -5.26
CA ASP A 227 6.97 23.97 -6.34
C ASP A 227 8.46 24.34 -6.12
N GLU A 228 9.12 23.88 -5.07
CA GLU A 228 10.57 24.03 -4.92
C GLU A 228 11.28 22.68 -4.91
N PRO A 229 12.15 22.38 -5.91
CA PRO A 229 12.93 21.15 -5.91
C PRO A 229 13.95 21.17 -4.76
N GLY A 230 13.70 20.39 -3.73
CA GLY A 230 14.66 20.15 -2.65
C GLY A 230 14.24 20.57 -1.25
N ALA A 231 13.09 21.19 -1.04
CA ALA A 231 12.61 21.53 0.29
C ALA A 231 11.75 20.39 0.87
N CYS A 232 12.36 19.54 1.68
CA CYS A 232 11.63 18.74 2.65
C CYS A 232 11.15 19.69 3.76
N ALA A 233 9.89 20.12 3.74
CA ALA A 233 9.31 20.86 4.84
C ALA A 233 9.23 19.92 6.05
N ILE A 234 10.19 20.03 6.96
CA ILE A 234 10.14 19.41 8.28
C ILE A 234 8.98 20.08 9.00
N ALA A 235 7.84 19.38 9.12
CA ALA A 235 6.81 19.79 10.04
C ALA A 235 7.45 19.96 11.43
N THR A 236 7.29 21.11 12.04
CA THR A 236 7.82 21.41 13.37
C THR A 236 7.08 20.58 14.41
N GLY A 237 7.59 19.37 14.67
CA GLY A 237 7.08 18.38 15.62
C GLY A 237 6.89 17.02 14.94
N PRO A 238 7.12 15.91 15.64
CA PRO A 238 6.91 14.58 15.08
C PRO A 238 5.42 14.36 14.84
N ALA A 239 4.98 14.43 13.59
CA ALA A 239 3.60 14.11 13.22
C ALA A 239 3.27 12.63 13.56
N VAL A 240 4.28 11.79 13.70
CA VAL A 240 4.18 10.37 14.03
C VAL A 240 5.35 9.94 14.90
N GLU A 241 5.07 9.25 16.00
CA GLU A 241 6.08 8.68 16.90
C GLU A 241 6.14 7.17 16.76
N PHE A 242 7.36 6.61 16.86
CA PHE A 242 7.62 5.19 16.78
C PHE A 242 8.26 4.70 18.06
N HIS A 243 7.64 3.71 18.71
CA HIS A 243 8.13 3.11 19.96
C HIS A 243 8.29 1.61 19.78
N PRO A 244 9.35 0.98 20.32
CA PRO A 244 9.46 -0.47 20.36
C PRO A 244 8.23 -1.09 21.04
N TYR A 245 7.77 -2.23 20.51
CA TYR A 245 6.66 -3.00 21.10
C TYR A 245 7.06 -4.47 21.21
N PRO A 246 7.84 -4.82 22.27
CA PRO A 246 8.39 -6.17 22.41
C PRO A 246 7.35 -7.23 22.80
N ASP A 247 6.31 -6.84 23.52
CA ASP A 247 5.33 -7.76 24.11
C ASP A 247 4.14 -8.00 23.17
N VAL A 248 4.44 -8.48 21.95
CA VAL A 248 3.40 -8.81 20.96
C VAL A 248 2.65 -10.06 21.40
N PRO A 249 1.31 -10.04 21.49
CA PRO A 249 0.55 -11.25 21.78
C PRO A 249 0.81 -12.37 20.75
N ASP A 250 1.09 -13.59 21.20
CA ASP A 250 1.34 -14.75 20.33
C ASP A 250 0.25 -14.96 19.26
N ARG A 251 -1.00 -14.66 19.60
CA ARG A 251 -2.11 -14.74 18.65
C ARG A 251 -1.90 -13.77 17.50
N ALA A 252 -1.53 -12.51 17.78
CA ALA A 252 -1.30 -11.51 16.73
C ALA A 252 -0.15 -11.94 15.80
N VAL A 253 0.90 -12.54 16.33
CA VAL A 253 2.01 -13.09 15.54
C VAL A 253 1.52 -14.25 14.66
N ARG A 254 0.75 -15.18 15.21
CA ARG A 254 0.20 -16.30 14.42
C ARG A 254 -0.73 -15.80 13.30
N ASP A 255 -1.65 -14.89 13.62
CA ASP A 255 -2.60 -14.33 12.63
C ASP A 255 -1.88 -13.57 11.50
N ALA A 256 -0.72 -12.94 11.82
CA ALA A 256 0.09 -12.22 10.84
C ALA A 256 1.00 -13.13 9.99
N LEU A 257 1.24 -14.37 10.42
CA LEU A 257 2.08 -15.35 9.71
C LEU A 257 1.25 -16.38 8.92
N SER A 258 -0.07 -16.43 9.11
CA SER A 258 -1.00 -17.31 8.38
C SER A 258 -1.28 -16.82 6.97
#